data_7b2a876a811d8af2e0ed9499eae275a7
#
_entry.id   7b2a876a811d8af2e0ed9499eae275a7
#
_cell.length_a   1.000
_cell.length_b   1.000
_cell.length_c   1.000
_cell.angle_alpha   90.00
_cell.angle_beta   90.00
_cell.angle_gamma   90.00
#
_symmetry.space_group_name_H-M   'P 1'
#
loop_
_entity.id
_entity.type
_entity.pdbx_description
1 polymer ?
#
loop_
_entity_poly.entity_id
_entity_poly.type
_entity_poly.pdbx_seq_one_letter_code
_entity_poly.pdbx_strand_id
1 'polypeptide(L)'
;IHVFPFSFSEYCRYYEGTKDIDQLFEDYTIKGGLAGSYAYKTEKDRVNYIKEVYETIVTRDLVQKYALPDTLVLQRLSEFLMDNVSNLTSPNKVSQLLTANNTQTNHVTIGKYIKYLCNAFVFYDVKRYDIRGRKYLESSEKFYLCDTGIRYAILGSRNMDYGRMYENMVCIELLRRGYDVYVGKLYQKEIDFVVQKGDEKIYIQVSDNITAPDTFERECRPLLQIRDAYPKMILARTR
;
A
#
# COMPACT_ATOMS: atom_id res chain seq x y z
N ILE A 1 -0.34 -16.25 13.67
CA ILE A 1 0.21 -16.48 12.32
C ILE A 1 -0.33 -15.36 11.43
N HIS A 2 0.57 -14.67 10.73
CA HIS A 2 0.21 -13.66 9.76
C HIS A 2 0.31 -14.29 8.35
N VAL A 3 -0.79 -14.27 7.60
CA VAL A 3 -0.86 -14.83 6.24
C VAL A 3 -1.10 -13.68 5.27
N PHE A 4 -0.15 -13.48 4.34
CA PHE A 4 -0.29 -12.49 3.28
C PHE A 4 -1.10 -13.07 2.09
N PRO A 5 -1.72 -12.24 1.26
CA PRO A 5 -2.18 -12.63 -0.06
C PRO A 5 -1.03 -13.25 -0.88
N PHE A 6 -1.28 -13.97 -1.96
CA PHE A 6 -0.21 -14.49 -2.81
C PHE A 6 0.73 -13.38 -3.28
N SER A 7 2.03 -13.65 -3.24
CA SER A 7 3.04 -12.83 -3.88
C SER A 7 2.95 -12.93 -5.41
N PHE A 8 3.59 -12.01 -6.11
CA PHE A 8 3.70 -12.11 -7.58
C PHE A 8 4.38 -13.42 -8.01
N SER A 9 5.39 -13.88 -7.26
CA SER A 9 6.04 -15.16 -7.54
C SER A 9 5.08 -16.36 -7.41
N GLU A 10 4.21 -16.37 -6.40
CA GLU A 10 3.19 -17.42 -6.23
C GLU A 10 2.10 -17.31 -7.31
N TYR A 11 1.73 -16.10 -7.68
CA TYR A 11 0.83 -15.85 -8.81
C TYR A 11 1.40 -16.41 -10.13
N CYS A 12 2.66 -16.16 -10.42
CA CYS A 12 3.32 -16.70 -11.62
C CYS A 12 3.31 -18.23 -11.62
N ARG A 13 3.58 -18.89 -10.49
CA ARG A 13 3.51 -20.35 -10.40
C ARG A 13 2.10 -20.88 -10.64
N TYR A 14 1.07 -20.19 -10.16
CA TYR A 14 -0.32 -20.59 -10.39
C TYR A 14 -0.71 -20.51 -11.86
N TYR A 15 -0.16 -19.56 -12.61
CA TYR A 15 -0.43 -19.35 -14.03
C TYR A 15 0.71 -19.80 -14.96
N GLU A 16 1.58 -20.70 -14.48
CA GLU A 16 2.74 -21.17 -15.24
C GLU A 16 2.36 -21.69 -16.62
N GLY A 17 3.11 -21.25 -17.66
CA GLY A 17 2.90 -21.64 -19.06
C GLY A 17 1.70 -21.01 -19.75
N THR A 18 0.95 -20.11 -19.09
CA THR A 18 -0.24 -19.50 -19.70
C THR A 18 0.01 -18.13 -20.35
N LYS A 19 0.97 -17.36 -19.86
CA LYS A 19 1.28 -15.98 -20.27
C LYS A 19 2.75 -15.67 -20.05
N ASP A 20 3.25 -14.63 -20.73
CA ASP A 20 4.56 -14.07 -20.42
C ASP A 20 4.55 -13.29 -19.07
N ILE A 21 5.74 -13.01 -18.55
CA ILE A 21 5.92 -12.40 -17.22
C ILE A 21 5.34 -10.99 -17.16
N ASP A 22 5.40 -10.22 -18.24
CA ASP A 22 4.91 -8.85 -18.27
C ASP A 22 3.37 -8.83 -18.21
N GLN A 23 2.71 -9.72 -18.97
CA GLN A 23 1.26 -9.91 -18.93
C GLN A 23 0.80 -10.40 -17.55
N LEU A 24 1.55 -11.32 -16.93
CA LEU A 24 1.25 -11.79 -15.57
C LEU A 24 1.38 -10.66 -14.55
N PHE A 25 2.36 -9.76 -14.72
CA PHE A 25 2.54 -8.63 -13.82
C PHE A 25 1.41 -7.60 -13.95
N GLU A 26 0.98 -7.28 -15.17
CA GLU A 26 -0.18 -6.41 -15.41
C GLU A 26 -1.46 -6.99 -14.81
N ASP A 27 -1.69 -8.27 -15.05
CA ASP A 27 -2.81 -8.99 -14.48
C ASP A 27 -2.80 -8.99 -12.94
N TYR A 28 -1.64 -9.28 -12.34
CA TYR A 28 -1.48 -9.30 -10.89
C TYR A 28 -1.73 -7.92 -10.26
N THR A 29 -1.28 -6.85 -10.90
CA THR A 29 -1.51 -5.48 -10.43
C THR A 29 -3.00 -5.17 -10.28
N ILE A 30 -3.84 -5.74 -11.15
CA ILE A 30 -5.30 -5.53 -11.15
C ILE A 30 -6.02 -6.60 -10.31
N LYS A 31 -5.63 -7.87 -10.46
CA LYS A 31 -6.33 -9.01 -9.83
C LYS A 31 -5.94 -9.22 -8.37
N GLY A 32 -4.75 -8.76 -8.00
CA GLY A 32 -4.19 -8.96 -6.66
C GLY A 32 -3.80 -10.40 -6.36
N GLY A 33 -3.56 -10.67 -5.10
CA GLY A 33 -3.09 -11.96 -4.57
C GLY A 33 -4.10 -12.71 -3.71
N LEU A 34 -5.36 -12.31 -3.63
CA LEU A 34 -6.38 -13.02 -2.85
C LEU A 34 -6.68 -14.39 -3.48
N ALA A 35 -6.08 -15.45 -2.93
CA ALA A 35 -6.09 -16.80 -3.48
C ALA A 35 -7.50 -17.32 -3.81
N GLY A 36 -8.49 -17.08 -2.93
CA GLY A 36 -9.88 -17.49 -3.16
C GLY A 36 -10.51 -16.89 -4.42
N SER A 37 -10.02 -15.73 -4.88
CA SER A 37 -10.53 -15.07 -6.08
C SER A 37 -10.21 -15.84 -7.37
N TYR A 38 -9.17 -16.68 -7.36
CA TYR A 38 -8.71 -17.45 -8.53
C TYR A 38 -9.60 -18.64 -8.86
N ALA A 39 -10.48 -19.05 -7.94
CA ALA A 39 -11.48 -20.09 -8.20
C ALA A 39 -12.54 -19.61 -9.19
N TYR A 40 -12.69 -18.31 -9.41
CA TYR A 40 -13.70 -17.73 -10.28
C TYR A 40 -13.19 -17.51 -11.70
N LYS A 41 -13.95 -18.00 -12.68
CA LYS A 41 -13.56 -17.96 -14.11
C LYS A 41 -13.80 -16.59 -14.76
N THR A 42 -14.83 -15.87 -14.34
CA THR A 42 -15.16 -14.56 -14.91
C THR A 42 -14.60 -13.42 -14.05
N GLU A 43 -14.25 -12.32 -14.69
CA GLU A 43 -13.81 -11.12 -13.97
C GLU A 43 -14.91 -10.60 -13.02
N LYS A 44 -16.15 -10.61 -13.46
CA LYS A 44 -17.29 -10.18 -12.66
C LYS A 44 -17.42 -10.97 -11.36
N ASP A 45 -17.34 -12.29 -11.43
CA ASP A 45 -17.49 -13.15 -10.24
C ASP A 45 -16.30 -12.98 -9.31
N ARG A 46 -15.08 -12.84 -9.84
CA ARG A 46 -13.88 -12.55 -9.06
C ARG A 46 -13.99 -11.21 -8.32
N VAL A 47 -14.40 -10.16 -9.01
CA VAL A 47 -14.60 -8.83 -8.42
C VAL A 47 -15.68 -8.88 -7.32
N ASN A 48 -16.79 -9.57 -7.57
CA ASN A 48 -17.84 -9.76 -6.56
C ASN A 48 -17.31 -10.49 -5.33
N TYR A 49 -16.57 -11.58 -5.51
CA TYR A 49 -15.96 -12.31 -4.39
C TYR A 49 -15.05 -11.40 -3.55
N ILE A 50 -14.17 -10.60 -4.20
CA ILE A 50 -13.27 -9.69 -3.49
C ILE A 50 -14.07 -8.62 -2.72
N LYS A 51 -15.16 -8.10 -3.31
CA LYS A 51 -16.07 -7.16 -2.62
C LYS A 51 -16.70 -7.79 -1.38
N GLU A 52 -17.22 -9.00 -1.50
CA GLU A 52 -17.84 -9.73 -0.39
C GLU A 52 -16.86 -10.01 0.74
N VAL A 53 -15.61 -10.38 0.42
CA VAL A 53 -14.53 -10.54 1.41
C VAL A 53 -14.26 -9.22 2.12
N TYR A 54 -14.08 -8.15 1.37
CA TYR A 54 -13.83 -6.81 1.92
C TYR A 54 -14.99 -6.34 2.81
N GLU A 55 -16.22 -6.43 2.33
CA GLU A 55 -17.43 -6.05 3.09
C GLU A 55 -17.58 -6.87 4.37
N THR A 56 -17.26 -8.17 4.30
CA THR A 56 -17.26 -9.04 5.47
C THR A 56 -16.29 -8.53 6.52
N ILE A 57 -15.05 -8.23 6.14
CA ILE A 57 -14.02 -7.75 7.08
C ILE A 57 -14.38 -6.36 7.61
N VAL A 58 -14.65 -5.40 6.72
CA VAL A 58 -14.75 -3.98 7.09
C VAL A 58 -16.12 -3.65 7.66
N THR A 59 -17.21 -4.11 7.03
CA THR A 59 -18.56 -3.70 7.40
C THR A 59 -19.17 -4.61 8.45
N ARG A 60 -18.88 -5.92 8.41
CA ARG A 60 -19.45 -6.86 9.39
C ARG A 60 -18.52 -7.06 10.59
N ASP A 61 -17.29 -7.56 10.36
CA ASP A 61 -16.45 -8.02 11.45
C ASP A 61 -15.90 -6.86 12.30
N LEU A 62 -15.42 -5.77 11.67
CA LEU A 62 -14.94 -4.60 12.42
C LEU A 62 -16.07 -3.87 13.14
N VAL A 63 -17.21 -3.70 12.50
CA VAL A 63 -18.38 -3.03 13.10
C VAL A 63 -18.87 -3.81 14.32
N GLN A 64 -18.97 -5.14 14.23
CA GLN A 64 -19.39 -5.98 15.36
C GLN A 64 -18.34 -6.00 16.47
N LYS A 65 -17.06 -6.20 16.11
CA LYS A 65 -15.96 -6.31 17.08
C LYS A 65 -15.78 -5.05 17.91
N TYR A 66 -15.92 -3.88 17.30
CA TYR A 66 -15.68 -2.59 17.96
C TYR A 66 -16.94 -1.81 18.27
N ALA A 67 -18.15 -2.40 18.05
CA ALA A 67 -19.45 -1.77 18.23
C ALA A 67 -19.52 -0.36 17.61
N LEU A 68 -19.13 -0.24 16.34
CA LEU A 68 -18.98 1.05 15.67
C LEU A 68 -20.35 1.66 15.36
N PRO A 69 -20.62 2.89 15.82
CA PRO A 69 -21.93 3.53 15.62
C PRO A 69 -22.12 4.05 14.19
N ASP A 70 -21.03 4.33 13.48
CA ASP A 70 -21.04 4.95 12.16
C ASP A 70 -20.23 4.16 11.15
N THR A 71 -20.94 3.32 10.41
CA THR A 71 -20.36 2.50 9.34
C THR A 71 -19.97 3.31 8.12
N LEU A 72 -20.67 4.43 7.86
CA LEU A 72 -20.39 5.29 6.71
C LEU A 72 -19.03 5.98 6.81
N VAL A 73 -18.66 6.45 8.02
CA VAL A 73 -17.33 7.04 8.25
C VAL A 73 -16.24 6.00 8.02
N LEU A 74 -16.42 4.77 8.50
CA LEU A 74 -15.46 3.69 8.29
C LEU A 74 -15.29 3.36 6.80
N GLN A 75 -16.38 3.24 6.07
CA GLN A 75 -16.37 2.96 4.64
C GLN A 75 -15.67 4.08 3.86
N ARG A 76 -16.07 5.35 4.05
CA ARG A 76 -15.46 6.49 3.37
C ARG A 76 -13.98 6.68 3.71
N LEU A 77 -13.60 6.41 4.97
CA LEU A 77 -12.20 6.40 5.38
C LEU A 77 -11.43 5.33 4.61
N SER A 78 -11.95 4.12 4.52
CA SER A 78 -11.27 3.03 3.84
C SER A 78 -11.13 3.29 2.34
N GLU A 79 -12.17 3.79 1.68
CA GLU A 79 -12.13 4.21 0.28
C GLU A 79 -11.11 5.35 0.06
N PHE A 80 -11.06 6.33 0.98
CA PHE A 80 -10.08 7.40 0.95
C PHE A 80 -8.64 6.86 1.05
N LEU A 81 -8.38 5.92 1.96
CA LEU A 81 -7.04 5.33 2.12
C LEU A 81 -6.65 4.50 0.89
N MET A 82 -7.59 3.79 0.26
CA MET A 82 -7.34 3.06 -0.99
C MET A 82 -6.98 3.99 -2.15
N ASP A 83 -7.67 5.13 -2.28
CA ASP A 83 -7.40 6.11 -3.35
C ASP A 83 -6.12 6.92 -3.09
N ASN A 84 -5.70 6.99 -1.83
CA ASN A 84 -4.50 7.70 -1.38
C ASN A 84 -3.38 6.77 -0.89
N VAL A 85 -3.38 5.54 -1.35
CA VAL A 85 -2.30 4.58 -1.07
C VAL A 85 -0.94 5.21 -1.40
N SER A 86 0.07 4.93 -0.58
CA SER A 86 1.42 5.50 -0.72
C SER A 86 1.54 7.01 -0.51
N ASN A 87 0.47 7.74 -0.18
CA ASN A 87 0.54 9.15 0.14
C ASN A 87 0.67 9.39 1.65
N LEU A 88 1.53 10.35 2.00
CA LEU A 88 1.59 10.83 3.38
C LEU A 88 0.25 11.42 3.82
N THR A 89 -0.33 10.86 4.86
CA THR A 89 -1.58 11.34 5.42
C THR A 89 -1.56 11.31 6.95
N SER A 90 -2.54 11.96 7.56
CA SER A 90 -2.72 11.98 9.01
C SER A 90 -4.21 11.97 9.36
N PRO A 91 -4.60 11.49 10.54
CA PRO A 91 -6.00 11.51 10.97
C PRO A 91 -6.65 12.90 10.90
N ASN A 92 -5.88 13.95 11.19
CA ASN A 92 -6.37 15.31 11.12
C ASN A 92 -6.70 15.74 9.68
N LYS A 93 -5.78 15.50 8.73
CA LYS A 93 -6.01 15.79 7.30
C LYS A 93 -7.23 15.03 6.77
N VAL A 94 -7.33 13.74 7.10
CA VAL A 94 -8.46 12.90 6.65
C VAL A 94 -9.77 13.38 7.23
N SER A 95 -9.83 13.69 8.53
CA SER A 95 -11.07 14.18 9.16
C SER A 95 -11.56 15.49 8.55
N GLN A 96 -10.66 16.41 8.25
CA GLN A 96 -10.98 17.67 7.58
C GLN A 96 -11.57 17.42 6.18
N LEU A 97 -10.94 16.54 5.39
CA LEU A 97 -11.41 16.22 4.05
C LEU A 97 -12.77 15.52 4.05
N LEU A 98 -12.99 14.55 4.96
CA LEU A 98 -14.28 13.86 5.06
C LEU A 98 -15.38 14.81 5.51
N THR A 99 -15.11 15.69 6.47
CA THR A 99 -16.07 16.69 6.93
C THR A 99 -16.44 17.69 5.82
N ALA A 100 -15.44 18.15 5.04
CA ALA A 100 -15.68 19.00 3.88
C ALA A 100 -16.54 18.31 2.80
N ASN A 101 -16.53 16.98 2.76
CA ASN A 101 -17.35 16.14 1.88
C ASN A 101 -18.62 15.58 2.58
N ASN A 102 -19.19 16.35 3.50
CA ASN A 102 -20.45 16.05 4.20
C ASN A 102 -20.42 14.76 5.05
N THR A 103 -19.24 14.35 5.54
CA THR A 103 -19.12 13.23 6.47
C THR A 103 -18.58 13.76 7.80
N GLN A 104 -19.49 14.06 8.72
CA GLN A 104 -19.14 14.63 10.02
C GLN A 104 -18.28 13.63 10.82
N THR A 105 -17.06 14.00 11.14
CA THR A 105 -16.14 13.19 11.92
C THR A 105 -15.04 14.05 12.54
N ASN A 106 -14.16 13.46 13.34
CA ASN A 106 -13.02 14.12 13.94
C ASN A 106 -11.76 13.25 13.90
N HIS A 107 -10.61 13.87 14.12
CA HIS A 107 -9.32 13.19 14.02
C HIS A 107 -9.14 12.03 15.02
N VAL A 108 -9.80 12.08 16.19
CA VAL A 108 -9.75 11.00 17.19
C VAL A 108 -10.47 9.76 16.67
N THR A 109 -11.67 9.93 16.10
CA THR A 109 -12.45 8.85 15.49
C THR A 109 -11.70 8.26 14.29
N ILE A 110 -11.18 9.12 13.41
CA ILE A 110 -10.39 8.67 12.25
C ILE A 110 -9.16 7.89 12.70
N GLY A 111 -8.41 8.37 13.69
CA GLY A 111 -7.25 7.65 14.21
C GLY A 111 -7.58 6.27 14.80
N LYS A 112 -8.72 6.14 15.49
CA LYS A 112 -9.23 4.85 15.98
C LYS A 112 -9.59 3.91 14.82
N TYR A 113 -10.32 4.41 13.82
CA TYR A 113 -10.77 3.58 12.70
C TYR A 113 -9.60 3.13 11.82
N ILE A 114 -8.58 3.98 11.62
CA ILE A 114 -7.33 3.57 10.96
C ILE A 114 -6.70 2.39 11.71
N LYS A 115 -6.57 2.47 13.05
CA LYS A 115 -6.03 1.37 13.85
C LYS A 115 -6.85 0.08 13.71
N TYR A 116 -8.17 0.18 13.60
CA TYR A 116 -9.02 -0.99 13.42
C TYR A 116 -8.80 -1.64 12.05
N LEU A 117 -8.69 -0.84 11.00
CA LEU A 117 -8.37 -1.31 9.65
C LEU A 117 -6.97 -1.96 9.58
N CYS A 118 -5.97 -1.39 10.27
CA CYS A 118 -4.64 -1.98 10.37
C CYS A 118 -4.64 -3.27 11.21
N ASN A 119 -5.37 -3.31 12.32
CA ASN A 119 -5.51 -4.51 13.15
C ASN A 119 -6.22 -5.68 12.42
N ALA A 120 -7.03 -5.36 11.41
CA ALA A 120 -7.65 -6.35 10.53
C ALA A 120 -6.78 -6.70 9.31
N PHE A 121 -5.57 -6.18 9.23
CA PHE A 121 -4.65 -6.36 8.10
C PHE A 121 -5.23 -5.92 6.74
N VAL A 122 -6.20 -5.03 6.73
CA VAL A 122 -6.68 -4.40 5.49
C VAL A 122 -5.67 -3.38 5.00
N PHE A 123 -5.08 -2.63 5.93
CA PHE A 123 -3.98 -1.69 5.67
C PHE A 123 -2.80 -1.95 6.59
N TYR A 124 -1.64 -1.50 6.12
CA TYR A 124 -0.39 -1.45 6.89
C TYR A 124 0.05 0.00 7.00
N ASP A 125 0.23 0.47 8.24
CA ASP A 125 0.78 1.78 8.54
C ASP A 125 2.31 1.73 8.50
N VAL A 126 2.89 2.60 7.69
CA VAL A 126 4.35 2.73 7.55
C VAL A 126 4.78 4.10 8.04
N LYS A 127 5.53 4.08 9.13
CA LYS A 127 6.03 5.27 9.82
C LYS A 127 7.17 5.91 9.05
N ARG A 128 7.39 7.19 9.32
CA ARG A 128 8.50 7.93 8.73
C ARG A 128 9.78 7.76 9.56
N TYR A 129 10.90 7.71 8.87
CA TYR A 129 12.24 7.66 9.44
C TYR A 129 13.09 8.82 8.91
N ASP A 130 13.57 9.69 9.80
CA ASP A 130 14.52 10.75 9.45
C ASP A 130 15.91 10.15 9.29
N ILE A 131 16.36 10.03 8.03
CA ILE A 131 17.62 9.38 7.66
C ILE A 131 18.81 10.13 8.28
N ARG A 132 18.77 11.47 8.28
CA ARG A 132 19.84 12.31 8.85
C ARG A 132 19.82 12.29 10.37
N GLY A 133 18.65 12.50 10.96
CA GLY A 133 18.46 12.52 12.40
C GLY A 133 18.48 11.13 13.04
N ARG A 134 18.43 10.07 12.24
CA ARG A 134 18.39 8.66 12.69
C ARG A 134 17.30 8.41 13.73
N LYS A 135 16.11 8.97 13.50
CA LYS A 135 14.98 8.89 14.44
C LYS A 135 13.65 8.67 13.72
N TYR A 136 12.74 8.01 14.40
CA TYR A 136 11.37 7.86 13.93
C TYR A 136 10.59 9.16 14.10
N LEU A 137 9.69 9.44 13.16
CA LEU A 137 8.83 10.61 13.18
C LEU A 137 7.39 10.18 13.46
N GLU A 138 6.74 10.84 14.40
CA GLU A 138 5.37 10.53 14.81
C GLU A 138 4.30 11.20 13.93
N SER A 139 4.70 12.08 13.03
CA SER A 139 3.77 12.85 12.20
C SER A 139 3.62 12.28 10.81
N SER A 140 2.40 12.10 10.35
CA SER A 140 2.02 11.64 9.02
C SER A 140 2.68 10.30 8.62
N GLU A 141 1.88 9.35 8.27
CA GLU A 141 2.27 8.00 7.87
C GLU A 141 1.80 7.74 6.44
N LYS A 142 2.37 6.75 5.78
CA LYS A 142 1.78 6.17 4.56
C LYS A 142 1.00 4.92 4.93
N PHE A 143 -0.08 4.69 4.21
CA PHE A 143 -0.90 3.50 4.37
C PHE A 143 -0.85 2.68 3.09
N TYR A 144 -0.58 1.39 3.23
CA TYR A 144 -0.49 0.45 2.13
C TYR A 144 -1.58 -0.60 2.28
N LEU A 145 -2.28 -0.87 1.20
CA LEU A 145 -3.36 -1.85 1.14
C LEU A 145 -2.78 -3.26 1.06
N CYS A 146 -3.35 -4.21 1.77
CA CYS A 146 -2.88 -5.59 1.80
C CYS A 146 -2.90 -6.27 0.41
N ASP A 147 -3.79 -5.82 -0.48
CA ASP A 147 -3.97 -6.42 -1.81
C ASP A 147 -4.51 -5.41 -2.82
N THR A 148 -3.86 -5.29 -3.97
CA THR A 148 -4.26 -4.34 -5.03
C THR A 148 -5.59 -4.71 -5.68
N GLY A 149 -5.96 -5.99 -5.71
CA GLY A 149 -7.24 -6.46 -6.21
C GLY A 149 -8.43 -5.91 -5.42
N ILE A 150 -8.27 -5.65 -4.13
CA ILE A 150 -9.31 -5.00 -3.31
C ILE A 150 -9.57 -3.58 -3.82
N ARG A 151 -8.49 -2.80 -4.08
CA ARG A 151 -8.66 -1.45 -4.64
C ARG A 151 -9.39 -1.48 -5.97
N TYR A 152 -8.99 -2.37 -6.86
CA TYR A 152 -9.64 -2.51 -8.15
C TYR A 152 -11.13 -2.91 -8.01
N ALA A 153 -11.42 -3.87 -7.14
CA ALA A 153 -12.78 -4.32 -6.90
C ALA A 153 -13.69 -3.21 -6.34
N ILE A 154 -13.19 -2.37 -5.42
CA ILE A 154 -13.99 -1.35 -4.73
C ILE A 154 -14.08 -0.05 -5.55
N LEU A 155 -12.95 0.44 -6.07
CA LEU A 155 -12.86 1.75 -6.75
C LEU A 155 -12.83 1.64 -8.28
N GLY A 156 -12.66 0.44 -8.84
CA GLY A 156 -12.45 0.24 -10.26
C GLY A 156 -11.11 0.80 -10.74
N SER A 157 -11.03 1.11 -12.04
CA SER A 157 -9.84 1.72 -12.67
C SER A 157 -9.78 3.24 -12.50
N ARG A 158 -10.76 3.86 -11.80
CA ARG A 158 -10.78 5.30 -11.60
C ARG A 158 -9.52 5.77 -10.88
N ASN A 159 -8.89 6.83 -11.40
CA ASN A 159 -7.71 7.48 -10.81
C ASN A 159 -6.59 6.50 -10.44
N MET A 160 -6.44 5.39 -11.18
CA MET A 160 -5.39 4.41 -10.91
C MET A 160 -4.02 5.00 -11.27
N ASP A 161 -3.23 5.23 -10.23
CA ASP A 161 -1.83 5.62 -10.33
C ASP A 161 -0.97 4.35 -10.20
N TYR A 162 -0.42 3.89 -11.31
CA TYR A 162 0.38 2.66 -11.34
C TYR A 162 1.66 2.76 -10.51
N GLY A 163 2.30 3.93 -10.46
CA GLY A 163 3.47 4.14 -9.63
C GLY A 163 3.17 3.85 -8.16
N ARG A 164 2.05 4.36 -7.65
CA ARG A 164 1.60 4.08 -6.28
C ARG A 164 1.20 2.62 -6.07
N MET A 165 0.61 1.98 -7.09
CA MET A 165 0.30 0.55 -6.99
C MET A 165 1.57 -0.29 -6.91
N TYR A 166 2.61 0.04 -7.68
CA TYR A 166 3.89 -0.66 -7.60
C TYR A 166 4.58 -0.42 -6.26
N GLU A 167 4.55 0.82 -5.74
CA GLU A 167 5.03 1.11 -4.40
C GLU A 167 4.29 0.29 -3.34
N ASN A 168 2.95 0.17 -3.45
CA ASN A 168 2.15 -0.69 -2.57
C ASN A 168 2.57 -2.16 -2.64
N MET A 169 2.73 -2.70 -3.85
CA MET A 169 3.14 -4.09 -4.05
C MET A 169 4.53 -4.35 -3.46
N VAL A 170 5.47 -3.43 -3.64
CA VAL A 170 6.82 -3.50 -3.05
C VAL A 170 6.75 -3.47 -1.52
N CYS A 171 5.93 -2.59 -0.94
CA CYS A 171 5.75 -2.54 0.51
C CYS A 171 5.27 -3.87 1.08
N ILE A 172 4.21 -4.45 0.50
CA ILE A 172 3.67 -5.74 0.96
C ILE A 172 4.68 -6.87 0.81
N GLU A 173 5.46 -6.87 -0.27
CA GLU A 173 6.52 -7.87 -0.47
C GLU A 173 7.66 -7.72 0.55
N LEU A 174 8.05 -6.49 0.89
CA LEU A 174 9.06 -6.22 1.93
C LEU A 174 8.58 -6.70 3.31
N LEU A 175 7.33 -6.41 3.68
CA LEU A 175 6.71 -6.90 4.91
C LEU A 175 6.64 -8.44 4.94
N ARG A 176 6.27 -9.06 3.81
CA ARG A 176 6.25 -10.52 3.65
C ARG A 176 7.63 -11.16 3.89
N ARG A 177 8.69 -10.51 3.43
CA ARG A 177 10.08 -10.94 3.64
C ARG A 177 10.58 -10.70 5.06
N GLY A 178 9.76 -10.10 5.91
CA GLY A 178 10.06 -9.83 7.32
C GLY A 178 11.01 -8.66 7.53
N TYR A 179 10.99 -7.67 6.64
CA TYR A 179 11.65 -6.39 6.87
C TYR A 179 10.77 -5.49 7.73
N ASP A 180 11.39 -4.71 8.60
CA ASP A 180 10.82 -3.51 9.15
C ASP A 180 10.87 -2.41 8.09
N VAL A 181 9.72 -1.85 7.75
CA VAL A 181 9.57 -0.91 6.62
C VAL A 181 9.24 0.48 7.13
N TYR A 182 9.94 1.48 6.61
CA TYR A 182 9.75 2.89 6.94
C TYR A 182 9.79 3.76 5.69
N VAL A 183 9.09 4.88 5.71
CA VAL A 183 9.23 5.94 4.68
C VAL A 183 10.39 6.84 5.07
N GLY A 184 11.38 6.96 4.19
CA GLY A 184 12.57 7.76 4.45
C GLY A 184 12.29 9.25 4.28
N LYS A 185 12.78 10.07 5.22
CA LYS A 185 12.87 11.53 5.08
C LYS A 185 14.32 11.95 5.04
N LEU A 186 14.72 12.62 3.95
CA LEU A 186 16.05 13.22 3.82
C LEU A 186 15.90 14.71 3.48
N TYR A 187 16.01 15.59 4.49
CA TYR A 187 15.71 17.02 4.39
C TYR A 187 14.24 17.25 3.96
N GLN A 188 14.02 17.81 2.77
CA GLN A 188 12.70 18.02 2.17
C GLN A 188 12.32 16.92 1.15
N LYS A 189 13.18 15.91 0.96
CA LYS A 189 12.96 14.82 0.03
C LYS A 189 12.46 13.58 0.75
N GLU A 190 11.73 12.78 0.04
CA GLU A 190 11.27 11.46 0.46
C GLU A 190 12.10 10.37 -0.21
N ILE A 191 12.32 9.29 0.50
CA ILE A 191 12.77 8.00 -0.01
C ILE A 191 11.62 7.05 0.25
N ASP A 192 11.15 6.35 -0.76
CA ASP A 192 9.95 5.53 -0.64
C ASP A 192 10.08 4.53 0.50
N PHE A 193 11.21 3.82 0.57
CA PHE A 193 11.45 2.89 1.67
C PHE A 193 12.86 2.97 2.25
N VAL A 194 12.91 2.93 3.57
CA VAL A 194 14.07 2.53 4.37
C VAL A 194 13.68 1.22 5.04
N VAL A 195 14.35 0.13 4.68
CA VAL A 195 14.03 -1.20 5.20
C VAL A 195 15.16 -1.73 6.05
N GLN A 196 14.80 -2.46 7.11
CA GLN A 196 15.76 -3.04 8.05
C GLN A 196 15.37 -4.49 8.36
N LYS A 197 16.39 -5.35 8.48
CA LYS A 197 16.22 -6.73 8.94
C LYS A 197 17.51 -7.19 9.59
N GLY A 198 17.50 -7.33 10.93
CA GLY A 198 18.74 -7.52 11.67
C GLY A 198 19.71 -6.35 11.44
N ASP A 199 20.90 -6.66 10.96
CA ASP A 199 21.94 -5.66 10.65
C ASP A 199 21.86 -5.09 9.23
N GLU A 200 20.98 -5.64 8.40
CA GLU A 200 20.76 -5.15 7.03
C GLU A 200 19.90 -3.89 7.06
N LYS A 201 20.34 -2.90 6.27
CA LYS A 201 19.57 -1.71 5.94
C LYS A 201 19.68 -1.44 4.44
N ILE A 202 18.55 -1.13 3.79
CA ILE A 202 18.51 -0.83 2.37
C ILE A 202 17.62 0.39 2.16
N TYR A 203 18.00 1.26 1.22
CA TYR A 203 17.19 2.37 0.74
C TYR A 203 16.62 2.03 -0.62
N ILE A 204 15.32 2.16 -0.78
CA ILE A 204 14.63 1.75 -2.01
C ILE A 204 13.77 2.90 -2.52
N GLN A 205 13.87 3.15 -3.82
CA GLN A 205 12.98 4.02 -4.58
C GLN A 205 12.20 3.15 -5.57
N VAL A 206 10.92 3.43 -5.76
CA VAL A 206 10.06 2.69 -6.69
C VAL A 206 9.57 3.62 -7.78
N SER A 207 9.70 3.20 -9.03
CA SER A 207 9.25 3.99 -10.17
C SER A 207 8.55 3.12 -11.22
N ASP A 208 7.53 3.66 -11.86
CA ASP A 208 6.90 2.99 -13.00
C ASP A 208 7.86 2.94 -14.19
N ASN A 209 8.52 4.06 -14.50
CA ASN A 209 9.37 4.19 -15.67
C ASN A 209 10.57 5.12 -15.38
N ILE A 210 11.76 4.66 -15.73
CA ILE A 210 13.02 5.40 -15.59
C ILE A 210 13.77 5.58 -16.93
N THR A 211 13.10 5.39 -18.06
CA THR A 211 13.73 5.55 -19.40
C THR A 211 14.06 7.00 -19.73
N ALA A 212 13.26 7.96 -19.26
CA ALA A 212 13.56 9.37 -19.44
C ALA A 212 14.70 9.81 -18.49
N PRO A 213 15.78 10.44 -19.01
CA PRO A 213 16.93 10.86 -18.18
C PRO A 213 16.53 11.73 -17.00
N ASP A 214 15.60 12.66 -17.17
CA ASP A 214 15.11 13.54 -16.10
C ASP A 214 14.40 12.74 -14.98
N THR A 215 13.62 11.72 -15.35
CA THR A 215 12.97 10.84 -14.39
C THR A 215 14.01 10.01 -13.63
N PHE A 216 14.95 9.41 -14.35
CA PHE A 216 16.04 8.66 -13.72
C PHE A 216 16.84 9.53 -12.74
N GLU A 217 17.24 10.74 -13.15
CA GLU A 217 17.95 11.65 -12.27
C GLU A 217 17.12 12.04 -11.04
N ARG A 218 15.83 12.30 -11.22
CA ARG A 218 14.91 12.63 -10.13
C ARG A 218 14.85 11.52 -9.08
N GLU A 219 14.75 10.26 -9.52
CA GLU A 219 14.69 9.09 -8.62
C GLU A 219 16.05 8.76 -7.99
N CYS A 220 17.14 8.94 -8.72
CA CYS A 220 18.49 8.70 -8.21
C CYS A 220 18.96 9.76 -7.20
N ARG A 221 18.65 11.03 -7.47
CA ARG A 221 19.20 12.18 -6.72
C ARG A 221 18.98 12.08 -5.20
N PRO A 222 17.79 11.69 -4.67
CA PRO A 222 17.60 11.52 -3.24
C PRO A 222 18.52 10.43 -2.65
N LEU A 223 18.63 9.29 -3.32
CA LEU A 223 19.47 8.17 -2.88
C LEU A 223 20.95 8.52 -2.83
N LEU A 224 21.46 9.25 -3.83
CA LEU A 224 22.85 9.68 -3.91
C LEU A 224 23.24 10.70 -2.82
N GLN A 225 22.27 11.40 -2.24
CA GLN A 225 22.50 12.33 -1.14
C GLN A 225 22.63 11.66 0.23
N ILE A 226 22.31 10.36 0.34
CA ILE A 226 22.48 9.61 1.57
C ILE A 226 23.96 9.24 1.74
N ARG A 227 24.58 9.80 2.80
CA ARG A 227 26.01 9.67 3.07
C ARG A 227 26.30 8.50 4.02
N ASP A 228 25.91 7.31 3.62
CA ASP A 228 26.29 6.07 4.32
C ASP A 228 26.58 4.96 3.32
N ALA A 229 27.10 3.82 3.83
CA ALA A 229 27.55 2.69 3.02
C ALA A 229 26.44 1.66 2.74
N TYR A 230 25.21 1.89 3.21
CA TYR A 230 24.12 0.94 2.99
C TYR A 230 23.69 0.92 1.52
N PRO A 231 23.26 -0.25 1.02
CA PRO A 231 22.75 -0.39 -0.34
C PRO A 231 21.61 0.58 -0.66
N LYS A 232 21.63 1.07 -1.89
CA LYS A 232 20.62 1.97 -2.45
C LYS A 232 20.17 1.39 -3.77
N MET A 233 18.87 1.21 -3.95
CA MET A 233 18.34 0.62 -5.18
C MET A 233 17.11 1.37 -5.69
N ILE A 234 16.94 1.30 -6.99
CA ILE A 234 15.69 1.70 -7.66
C ILE A 234 15.05 0.43 -8.20
N LEU A 235 13.78 0.25 -7.85
CA LEU A 235 12.94 -0.79 -8.43
C LEU A 235 12.06 -0.12 -9.48
N ALA A 236 12.25 -0.50 -10.74
CA ALA A 236 11.48 0.05 -11.84
C ALA A 236 10.95 -1.07 -12.73
N ARG A 237 9.78 -0.83 -13.34
CA ARG A 237 9.22 -1.76 -14.30
C ARG A 237 9.98 -1.75 -15.63
N THR A 238 10.68 -0.68 -15.94
CA THR A 238 11.42 -0.52 -17.19
C THR A 238 12.65 -1.41 -17.23
N ARG A 239 12.88 -2.05 -18.35
CA ARG A 239 14.11 -2.78 -18.68
C ARG A 239 15.10 -1.87 -19.40
#